data_b6a3f6d01597d36354e08c9ebdda64de
#
_entry.id   b6a3f6d01597d36354e08c9ebdda64de
#
_cell.length_a   1.000
_cell.length_b   1.000
_cell.length_c   1.000
_cell.angle_alpha   90.00
_cell.angle_beta   90.00
_cell.angle_gamma   90.00
#
_symmetry.space_group_name_H-M   'P 1'
#
loop_
_entity.id
_entity.type
_entity.pdbx_description
1 polymer ?
#
loop_
_entity_poly.entity_id
_entity_poly.type
_entity_poly.pdbx_seq_one_letter_code
_entity_poly.pdbx_strand_id
1 'polypeptide(L)'
;MTGRERVRRALEFESPDRVPRHLWRLPGVRMFRPNDLSRVLKKYPEDITILDFNYAPGKKTKGTRYKKGEVATDEWGCRWHVAQDGVAGEVKEPPLEGICDVESLAAPYEILDGADFAKVNEMCAETDAFTLAWTTVRPFERMQFLLGTEKLLVALMDAPKQLYLLRDILHNFYMEEIKRWVETDVDGISFMDDWGSQRGLLISPKLWRDFFKPLYEDYCGLIHSRGKYAFMHSDGYIEAIYPELIEVGVDAVNSHLFCMDIEAVGSKYKGMITFWGEIDRQQILPFGTEEQVADAVRRVREALWMPEGGIIAQCEFGLKDPVENIETVFESWESIA
;
A
#
# COMPACT_ATOMS: atom_id res chain seq x y z
N MET A 1 -12.15 11.80 20.79
CA MET A 1 -10.84 11.29 20.34
C MET A 1 -10.56 11.84 18.97
N THR A 2 -9.32 12.34 18.68
CA THR A 2 -8.93 12.75 17.32
C THR A 2 -8.75 11.55 16.42
N GLY A 3 -8.71 11.75 15.10
CA GLY A 3 -8.40 10.66 14.15
C GLY A 3 -7.02 10.06 14.43
N ARG A 4 -6.02 10.92 14.67
CA ARG A 4 -4.64 10.51 15.02
C ARG A 4 -4.61 9.61 16.26
N GLU A 5 -5.25 10.04 17.34
CA GLU A 5 -5.28 9.24 18.58
C GLU A 5 -6.02 7.90 18.38
N ARG A 6 -7.11 7.90 17.62
CA ARG A 6 -7.91 6.69 17.35
C ARG A 6 -7.12 5.65 16.57
N VAL A 7 -6.38 6.08 15.53
CA VAL A 7 -5.54 5.17 14.75
C VAL A 7 -4.40 4.62 15.59
N ARG A 8 -3.70 5.47 16.36
CA ARG A 8 -2.64 5.02 17.27
C ARG A 8 -3.14 3.96 18.25
N ARG A 9 -4.29 4.21 18.90
CA ARG A 9 -4.89 3.23 19.81
C ARG A 9 -5.27 1.93 19.13
N ALA A 10 -5.74 2.00 17.88
CA ALA A 10 -6.06 0.77 17.12
C ALA A 10 -4.79 -0.04 16.80
N LEU A 11 -3.68 0.65 16.47
CA LEU A 11 -2.38 0.02 16.22
C LEU A 11 -1.75 -0.57 17.49
N GLU A 12 -1.92 0.11 18.63
CA GLU A 12 -1.34 -0.24 19.93
C GLU A 12 -2.27 -1.15 20.77
N PHE A 13 -3.44 -1.54 20.23
CA PHE A 13 -4.46 -2.35 20.93
C PHE A 13 -4.93 -1.71 22.25
N GLU A 14 -5.15 -0.39 22.24
CA GLU A 14 -5.52 0.41 23.43
C GLU A 14 -6.97 0.91 23.41
N SER A 15 -7.87 0.14 22.85
CA SER A 15 -9.33 0.39 22.86
C SER A 15 -9.70 1.78 22.28
N PRO A 16 -9.66 1.97 20.96
CA PRO A 16 -10.16 3.19 20.33
C PRO A 16 -11.68 3.34 20.58
N ASP A 17 -12.18 4.59 20.58
CA ASP A 17 -13.62 4.88 20.81
C ASP A 17 -14.55 4.32 19.70
N ARG A 18 -14.01 4.05 18.52
CA ARG A 18 -14.61 3.30 17.39
C ARG A 18 -13.53 2.80 16.44
N VAL A 19 -13.89 1.97 15.49
CA VAL A 19 -12.98 1.54 14.42
C VAL A 19 -12.55 2.76 13.58
N PRO A 20 -11.22 2.98 13.38
CA PRO A 20 -10.74 4.06 12.49
C PRO A 20 -11.18 3.84 11.05
N ARG A 21 -11.33 4.93 10.29
CA ARG A 21 -11.78 4.92 8.89
C ARG A 21 -10.69 5.40 7.95
N HIS A 22 -10.58 4.74 6.80
CA HIS A 22 -9.74 5.20 5.70
C HIS A 22 -10.38 4.82 4.36
N LEU A 23 -10.48 5.76 3.43
CA LEU A 23 -11.01 5.53 2.09
C LEU A 23 -9.90 5.65 1.05
N TRP A 24 -9.55 4.55 0.41
CA TRP A 24 -8.71 4.62 -0.77
C TRP A 24 -9.55 5.03 -1.99
N ARG A 25 -9.02 5.93 -2.78
CA ARG A 25 -9.69 6.49 -3.94
C ARG A 25 -8.81 6.38 -5.17
N LEU A 26 -9.25 5.56 -6.10
CA LEU A 26 -8.55 5.43 -7.37
C LEU A 26 -8.56 6.77 -8.14
N PRO A 27 -7.51 7.05 -8.92
CA PRO A 27 -7.43 8.31 -9.69
C PRO A 27 -8.66 8.58 -10.54
N GLY A 28 -9.27 7.55 -11.14
CA GLY A 28 -10.49 7.69 -11.92
C GLY A 28 -11.67 8.23 -11.13
N VAL A 29 -11.80 7.93 -9.84
CA VAL A 29 -12.89 8.49 -9.00
C VAL A 29 -12.70 9.98 -8.81
N ARG A 30 -11.46 10.44 -8.54
CA ARG A 30 -11.16 11.88 -8.44
C ARG A 30 -11.43 12.60 -9.77
N MET A 31 -11.14 11.97 -10.91
CA MET A 31 -11.29 12.54 -12.24
C MET A 31 -12.76 12.62 -12.69
N PHE A 32 -13.55 11.58 -12.45
CA PHE A 32 -14.86 11.40 -13.08
C PHE A 32 -16.05 11.38 -12.09
N ARG A 33 -15.78 11.18 -10.78
CA ARG A 33 -16.82 11.09 -9.73
C ARG A 33 -16.54 11.96 -8.50
N PRO A 34 -16.10 13.25 -8.66
CA PRO A 34 -15.70 14.09 -7.52
C PRO A 34 -16.88 14.39 -6.57
N ASN A 35 -18.12 14.43 -7.07
CA ASN A 35 -19.31 14.68 -6.24
C ASN A 35 -19.62 13.49 -5.32
N ASP A 36 -19.54 12.25 -5.83
CA ASP A 36 -19.73 11.04 -5.05
C ASP A 36 -18.66 10.92 -3.97
N LEU A 37 -17.40 11.18 -4.34
CA LEU A 37 -16.30 11.21 -3.40
C LEU A 37 -16.53 12.24 -2.28
N SER A 38 -16.94 13.46 -2.65
CA SER A 38 -17.23 14.52 -1.68
C SER A 38 -18.40 14.16 -0.75
N ARG A 39 -19.44 13.49 -1.28
CA ARG A 39 -20.58 12.98 -0.51
C ARG A 39 -20.13 11.99 0.58
N VAL A 40 -19.32 11.00 0.21
CA VAL A 40 -18.80 9.98 1.14
C VAL A 40 -17.92 10.62 2.21
N LEU A 41 -16.93 11.44 1.82
CA LEU A 41 -16.00 12.06 2.76
C LEU A 41 -16.67 13.04 3.73
N LYS A 42 -17.73 13.71 3.31
CA LYS A 42 -18.51 14.59 4.18
C LYS A 42 -19.32 13.80 5.22
N LYS A 43 -19.88 12.65 4.83
CA LYS A 43 -20.67 11.78 5.71
C LYS A 43 -19.79 10.97 6.65
N TYR A 44 -18.65 10.48 6.15
CA TYR A 44 -17.71 9.64 6.87
C TYR A 44 -16.29 10.24 6.83
N PRO A 45 -15.99 11.24 7.68
CA PRO A 45 -14.64 11.81 7.77
C PRO A 45 -13.61 10.74 8.08
N GLU A 46 -12.47 10.81 7.41
CA GLU A 46 -11.36 9.86 7.56
C GLU A 46 -10.56 10.13 8.84
N ASP A 47 -10.01 9.06 9.41
CA ASP A 47 -9.08 9.13 10.55
C ASP A 47 -7.62 9.10 10.10
N ILE A 48 -7.37 8.65 8.86
CA ILE A 48 -6.05 8.65 8.23
C ILE A 48 -6.08 9.60 7.04
N THR A 49 -5.04 10.41 6.90
CA THR A 49 -4.83 11.22 5.70
C THR A 49 -3.49 10.89 5.06
N ILE A 50 -3.52 10.62 3.75
CA ILE A 50 -2.31 10.57 2.93
C ILE A 50 -2.04 12.00 2.48
N LEU A 51 -0.86 12.52 2.84
CA LEU A 51 -0.48 13.89 2.50
C LEU A 51 -0.32 14.05 0.98
N ASP A 52 -0.73 15.22 0.46
CA ASP A 52 -0.55 15.59 -0.95
C ASP A 52 0.91 16.03 -1.19
N PHE A 53 1.80 15.05 -1.09
CA PHE A 53 3.24 15.23 -1.27
C PHE A 53 3.65 14.78 -2.67
N ASN A 54 4.47 15.60 -3.33
CA ASN A 54 4.99 15.28 -4.64
C ASN A 54 6.51 15.24 -4.62
N TYR A 55 7.07 14.11 -5.04
CA TYR A 55 8.50 14.03 -5.33
C TYR A 55 8.86 14.97 -6.49
N ALA A 56 10.12 15.38 -6.56
CA ALA A 56 10.58 16.14 -7.69
C ALA A 56 10.51 15.30 -8.98
N PRO A 57 10.32 15.93 -10.16
CA PRO A 57 10.32 15.18 -11.40
C PRO A 57 11.69 14.54 -11.67
N GLY A 58 11.69 13.25 -11.97
CA GLY A 58 12.90 12.52 -12.35
C GLY A 58 13.40 12.95 -13.73
N LYS A 59 14.70 12.85 -13.96
CA LYS A 59 15.34 13.21 -15.26
C LYS A 59 14.79 12.41 -16.44
N LYS A 60 14.33 11.19 -16.21
CA LYS A 60 13.76 10.31 -17.23
C LYS A 60 12.25 10.46 -17.37
N THR A 61 11.56 11.10 -16.41
CA THR A 61 10.10 11.20 -16.36
C THR A 61 9.53 11.95 -17.57
N LYS A 62 8.56 11.32 -18.25
CA LYS A 62 7.86 11.90 -19.42
C LYS A 62 6.41 11.41 -19.48
N GLY A 63 5.49 12.27 -19.94
CA GLY A 63 4.09 11.94 -20.15
C GLY A 63 3.30 11.81 -18.84
N THR A 64 2.07 11.28 -18.94
CA THR A 64 1.16 11.03 -17.81
C THR A 64 0.71 9.58 -17.78
N ARG A 65 0.38 9.04 -16.57
CA ARG A 65 0.08 7.62 -16.39
C ARG A 65 -1.41 7.29 -16.28
N TYR A 66 -2.31 8.23 -16.56
CA TYR A 66 -3.73 8.05 -16.27
C TYR A 66 -4.66 8.35 -17.45
N LYS A 67 -4.13 8.57 -18.64
CA LYS A 67 -4.93 8.85 -19.83
C LYS A 67 -4.76 7.75 -20.88
N LYS A 68 -5.87 7.17 -21.30
CA LYS A 68 -5.91 6.08 -22.26
C LYS A 68 -5.14 6.39 -23.56
N GLY A 69 -4.32 5.44 -24.00
CA GLY A 69 -3.50 5.54 -25.20
C GLY A 69 -2.19 6.29 -25.02
N GLU A 70 -1.94 6.89 -23.85
CA GLU A 70 -0.65 7.52 -23.55
C GLU A 70 0.40 6.49 -23.15
N VAL A 71 1.66 6.85 -23.41
CA VAL A 71 2.84 6.15 -22.92
C VAL A 71 3.62 7.12 -22.05
N ALA A 72 3.79 6.76 -20.78
CA ALA A 72 4.60 7.53 -19.86
C ALA A 72 5.90 6.81 -19.55
N THR A 73 6.95 7.57 -19.23
CA THR A 73 8.20 7.04 -18.69
C THR A 73 8.33 7.49 -17.25
N ASP A 74 8.61 6.56 -16.33
CA ASP A 74 8.84 6.90 -14.93
C ASP A 74 10.30 7.33 -14.67
N GLU A 75 10.59 7.70 -13.44
CA GLU A 75 11.90 8.15 -12.97
C GLU A 75 13.02 7.11 -13.12
N TRP A 76 12.67 5.82 -13.13
CA TRP A 76 13.59 4.72 -13.37
C TRP A 76 13.81 4.42 -14.85
N GLY A 77 12.93 4.92 -15.73
CA GLY A 77 12.97 4.71 -17.16
C GLY A 77 12.02 3.60 -17.65
N CYS A 78 11.16 3.06 -16.79
CA CYS A 78 10.15 2.11 -17.20
C CYS A 78 9.08 2.79 -18.05
N ARG A 79 8.66 2.18 -19.16
CA ARG A 79 7.63 2.73 -20.05
C ARG A 79 6.27 2.09 -19.78
N TRP A 80 5.35 2.93 -19.36
CA TRP A 80 4.00 2.57 -18.94
C TRP A 80 2.99 2.84 -20.04
N HIS A 81 2.23 1.84 -20.42
CA HIS A 81 1.17 1.94 -21.42
C HIS A 81 -0.18 1.99 -20.71
N VAL A 82 -0.95 3.04 -20.96
CA VAL A 82 -2.24 3.28 -20.31
C VAL A 82 -3.38 2.72 -21.18
N ALA A 83 -4.03 1.68 -20.70
CA ALA A 83 -5.13 1.02 -21.40
C ALA A 83 -6.50 1.66 -21.14
N GLN A 84 -6.67 2.37 -20.00
CA GLN A 84 -7.93 2.97 -19.56
C GLN A 84 -7.70 4.28 -18.84
N ASP A 85 -8.60 5.26 -19.02
CA ASP A 85 -8.56 6.52 -18.29
C ASP A 85 -8.74 6.31 -16.78
N GLY A 86 -7.93 7.02 -15.98
CA GLY A 86 -8.02 6.99 -14.51
C GLY A 86 -7.46 5.72 -13.85
N VAL A 87 -6.85 4.82 -14.63
CA VAL A 87 -6.16 3.62 -14.14
C VAL A 87 -4.68 3.73 -14.48
N ALA A 88 -3.80 3.37 -13.54
CA ALA A 88 -2.37 3.33 -13.80
C ALA A 88 -2.09 2.35 -14.96
N GLY A 89 -1.16 2.72 -15.83
CA GLY A 89 -0.72 1.86 -16.92
C GLY A 89 0.07 0.64 -16.43
N GLU A 90 0.42 -0.22 -17.36
CA GLU A 90 1.32 -1.36 -17.14
C GLU A 90 2.68 -1.09 -17.80
N VAL A 91 3.75 -1.55 -17.18
CA VAL A 91 5.07 -1.54 -17.81
C VAL A 91 5.12 -2.57 -18.94
N LYS A 92 5.21 -2.10 -20.16
CA LYS A 92 5.37 -2.94 -21.36
C LYS A 92 6.80 -2.96 -21.90
N GLU A 93 7.58 -1.95 -21.55
CA GLU A 93 8.95 -1.80 -22.00
C GLU A 93 9.84 -1.56 -20.76
N PRO A 94 10.37 -2.63 -20.14
CA PRO A 94 11.38 -2.55 -19.09
C PRO A 94 12.67 -1.89 -19.62
N PRO A 95 13.38 -1.07 -18.81
CA PRO A 95 14.61 -0.42 -19.25
C PRO A 95 15.81 -1.36 -19.33
N LEU A 96 15.79 -2.53 -18.67
CA LEU A 96 16.85 -3.53 -18.71
C LEU A 96 16.47 -4.64 -19.70
N GLU A 97 17.32 -4.85 -20.71
CA GLU A 97 17.14 -5.97 -21.66
C GLU A 97 17.46 -7.32 -21.00
N GLY A 98 18.36 -7.32 -20.01
CA GLY A 98 18.74 -8.49 -19.24
C GLY A 98 19.34 -8.13 -17.88
N ILE A 99 19.56 -9.15 -17.05
CA ILE A 99 20.10 -8.96 -15.70
C ILE A 99 21.53 -8.38 -15.71
N CYS A 100 22.28 -8.60 -16.79
CA CYS A 100 23.65 -8.07 -16.93
C CYS A 100 23.69 -6.54 -17.09
N ASP A 101 22.57 -5.93 -17.52
CA ASP A 101 22.49 -4.48 -17.75
C ASP A 101 22.36 -3.68 -16.44
N VAL A 102 22.17 -4.37 -15.32
CA VAL A 102 22.03 -3.76 -13.98
C VAL A 102 23.21 -2.88 -13.61
N GLU A 103 24.43 -3.18 -14.11
CA GLU A 103 25.62 -2.37 -13.84
C GLU A 103 25.50 -0.94 -14.38
N SER A 104 24.63 -0.70 -15.38
CA SER A 104 24.33 0.61 -15.92
C SER A 104 23.17 1.32 -15.24
N LEU A 105 22.46 0.66 -14.33
CA LEU A 105 21.29 1.21 -13.66
C LEU A 105 21.71 2.26 -12.62
N ALA A 106 21.19 3.47 -12.76
CA ALA A 106 21.33 4.53 -11.76
C ALA A 106 19.97 4.79 -11.09
N ALA A 107 19.96 4.76 -9.76
CA ALA A 107 18.79 5.13 -8.98
C ALA A 107 18.51 6.65 -9.09
N PRO A 108 17.24 7.06 -9.17
CA PRO A 108 16.85 8.46 -9.43
C PRO A 108 16.86 9.31 -8.14
N TYR A 109 18.00 9.45 -7.48
CA TYR A 109 18.10 10.23 -6.24
C TYR A 109 17.64 11.68 -6.39
N GLU A 110 17.67 12.22 -7.60
CA GLU A 110 17.20 13.59 -7.87
C GLU A 110 15.73 13.82 -7.51
N ILE A 111 14.89 12.77 -7.52
CA ILE A 111 13.49 12.94 -7.10
C ILE A 111 13.37 13.20 -5.59
N LEU A 112 14.30 12.64 -4.81
CA LEU A 112 14.38 12.86 -3.37
C LEU A 112 15.05 14.20 -3.05
N ASP A 113 16.14 14.51 -3.75
CA ASP A 113 16.95 15.73 -3.53
C ASP A 113 16.20 17.01 -3.85
N GLY A 114 15.31 16.95 -4.84
CA GLY A 114 14.49 18.08 -5.26
C GLY A 114 13.13 18.17 -4.58
N ALA A 115 12.77 17.23 -3.69
CA ALA A 115 11.49 17.22 -3.00
C ALA A 115 11.52 18.08 -1.72
N ASP A 116 10.41 18.74 -1.43
CA ASP A 116 10.28 19.63 -0.27
C ASP A 116 9.69 18.88 0.95
N PHE A 117 10.53 18.12 1.63
CA PHE A 117 10.13 17.42 2.85
C PHE A 117 9.84 18.36 4.04
N ALA A 118 10.34 19.59 4.03
CA ALA A 118 10.05 20.55 5.10
C ALA A 118 8.58 20.96 5.12
N LYS A 119 7.94 21.05 3.93
CA LYS A 119 6.50 21.34 3.81
C LYS A 119 5.60 20.27 4.44
N VAL A 120 6.10 19.04 4.58
CA VAL A 120 5.34 17.94 5.20
C VAL A 120 4.95 18.27 6.63
N ASN A 121 5.84 18.90 7.40
CA ASN A 121 5.58 19.24 8.81
C ASN A 121 4.46 20.29 8.95
N GLU A 122 4.39 21.25 8.02
CA GLU A 122 3.29 22.22 7.96
C GLU A 122 1.96 21.47 7.71
N MET A 123 1.93 20.55 6.73
CA MET A 123 0.74 19.76 6.43
C MET A 123 0.31 18.85 7.60
N CYS A 124 1.26 18.29 8.34
CA CYS A 124 0.97 17.49 9.53
C CYS A 124 0.36 18.32 10.66
N ALA A 125 0.76 19.59 10.80
CA ALA A 125 0.24 20.51 11.80
C ALA A 125 -1.21 21.00 11.50
N GLU A 126 -1.65 20.92 10.24
CA GLU A 126 -2.97 21.37 9.81
C GLU A 126 -4.09 20.32 10.03
N THR A 127 -3.77 19.13 10.54
CA THR A 127 -4.76 18.04 10.67
C THR A 127 -4.67 17.30 12.00
N ASP A 128 -5.85 16.92 12.52
CA ASP A 128 -5.99 16.00 13.66
C ASP A 128 -6.11 14.51 13.22
N ALA A 129 -6.06 14.23 11.92
CA ALA A 129 -6.01 12.88 11.41
C ALA A 129 -4.58 12.30 11.56
N PHE A 130 -4.49 10.97 11.58
CA PHE A 130 -3.22 10.25 11.47
C PHE A 130 -2.61 10.51 10.09
N THR A 131 -1.39 11.04 10.04
CA THR A 131 -0.72 11.37 8.79
C THR A 131 0.13 10.21 8.31
N LEU A 132 -0.17 9.72 7.11
CA LEU A 132 0.51 8.58 6.51
C LEU A 132 1.29 9.04 5.27
N ALA A 133 2.60 8.83 5.28
CA ALA A 133 3.43 9.00 4.11
C ALA A 133 3.20 7.87 3.11
N TRP A 134 3.00 8.21 1.84
CA TRP A 134 2.92 7.23 0.75
C TRP A 134 4.23 7.21 -0.03
N THR A 135 5.03 6.16 0.15
CA THR A 135 6.36 6.07 -0.43
C THR A 135 6.38 5.37 -1.79
N THR A 136 7.54 5.37 -2.44
CA THR A 136 7.79 4.61 -3.67
C THR A 136 8.35 3.22 -3.41
N VAL A 137 8.51 2.82 -2.15
CA VAL A 137 9.13 1.57 -1.70
C VAL A 137 8.31 0.37 -2.15
N ARG A 138 8.86 -0.39 -3.10
CA ARG A 138 8.28 -1.63 -3.68
C ARG A 138 9.37 -2.49 -4.32
N PRO A 139 10.23 -3.14 -3.55
CA PRO A 139 11.41 -3.80 -4.09
C PRO A 139 11.10 -4.88 -5.14
N PHE A 140 10.14 -5.76 -4.91
CA PHE A 140 9.81 -6.84 -5.84
C PHE A 140 9.14 -6.32 -7.12
N GLU A 141 8.09 -5.50 -6.99
CA GLU A 141 7.43 -4.90 -8.15
C GLU A 141 8.40 -4.03 -8.96
N ARG A 142 9.27 -3.24 -8.28
CA ARG A 142 10.25 -2.43 -9.00
C ARG A 142 11.23 -3.28 -9.78
N MET A 143 11.67 -4.43 -9.26
CA MET A 143 12.48 -5.38 -10.01
C MET A 143 11.71 -5.91 -11.24
N GLN A 144 10.40 -6.20 -11.10
CA GLN A 144 9.55 -6.62 -12.22
C GLN A 144 9.45 -5.50 -13.28
N PHE A 145 9.27 -4.25 -12.86
CA PHE A 145 9.19 -3.10 -13.79
C PHE A 145 10.50 -2.84 -14.54
N LEU A 146 11.64 -3.08 -13.87
CA LEU A 146 12.96 -2.85 -14.44
C LEU A 146 13.41 -3.96 -15.40
N LEU A 147 13.09 -5.22 -15.09
CA LEU A 147 13.60 -6.39 -15.82
C LEU A 147 12.54 -7.15 -16.61
N GLY A 148 11.27 -6.98 -16.25
CA GLY A 148 10.16 -7.83 -16.68
C GLY A 148 9.98 -9.03 -15.76
N THR A 149 8.72 -9.40 -15.52
CA THR A 149 8.35 -10.43 -14.53
C THR A 149 8.99 -11.79 -14.82
N GLU A 150 8.93 -12.26 -16.07
CA GLU A 150 9.50 -13.56 -16.46
C GLU A 150 11.01 -13.63 -16.22
N LYS A 151 11.75 -12.62 -16.68
CA LYS A 151 13.20 -12.55 -16.50
C LYS A 151 13.59 -12.45 -15.03
N LEU A 152 12.81 -11.70 -14.24
CA LEU A 152 13.05 -11.63 -12.79
C LEU A 152 12.86 -12.99 -12.12
N LEU A 153 11.77 -13.70 -12.41
CA LEU A 153 11.51 -15.01 -11.81
C LEU A 153 12.59 -16.03 -12.16
N VAL A 154 13.11 -16.02 -13.39
CA VAL A 154 14.25 -16.85 -13.78
C VAL A 154 15.52 -16.43 -13.00
N ALA A 155 15.80 -15.13 -12.92
CA ALA A 155 16.96 -14.64 -12.18
C ALA A 155 16.89 -14.97 -10.67
N LEU A 156 15.69 -14.96 -10.07
CA LEU A 156 15.48 -15.35 -8.68
C LEU A 156 15.78 -16.84 -8.43
N MET A 157 15.61 -17.70 -9.44
CA MET A 157 15.97 -19.13 -9.34
C MET A 157 17.46 -19.35 -9.52
N ASP A 158 18.10 -18.62 -10.42
CA ASP A 158 19.53 -18.76 -10.75
C ASP A 158 20.44 -18.00 -9.78
N ALA A 159 19.89 -17.00 -9.08
CA ALA A 159 20.55 -16.14 -8.11
C ALA A 159 21.92 -15.56 -8.56
N PRO A 160 22.02 -14.96 -9.78
CA PRO A 160 23.27 -14.39 -10.25
C PRO A 160 23.67 -13.16 -9.42
N LYS A 161 24.97 -12.82 -9.41
CA LYS A 161 25.47 -11.65 -8.65
C LYS A 161 24.77 -10.34 -9.02
N GLN A 162 24.42 -10.17 -10.27
CA GLN A 162 23.72 -8.98 -10.76
C GLN A 162 22.32 -8.83 -10.15
N LEU A 163 21.66 -9.93 -9.75
CA LEU A 163 20.38 -9.86 -9.03
C LEU A 163 20.54 -9.21 -7.65
N TYR A 164 21.59 -9.58 -6.92
CA TYR A 164 21.92 -8.95 -5.64
C TYR A 164 22.32 -7.49 -5.81
N LEU A 165 23.05 -7.16 -6.88
CA LEU A 165 23.36 -5.77 -7.22
C LEU A 165 22.09 -4.96 -7.48
N LEU A 166 21.13 -5.51 -8.25
CA LEU A 166 19.83 -4.87 -8.48
C LEU A 166 19.07 -4.62 -7.17
N ARG A 167 19.00 -5.65 -6.31
CA ARG A 167 18.41 -5.54 -4.98
C ARG A 167 19.06 -4.42 -4.17
N ASP A 168 20.36 -4.39 -4.10
CA ASP A 168 21.11 -3.44 -3.27
C ASP A 168 20.99 -2.00 -3.80
N ILE A 169 20.91 -1.79 -5.12
CA ILE A 169 20.62 -0.48 -5.72
C ILE A 169 19.22 0.02 -5.26
N LEU A 170 18.20 -0.83 -5.33
CA LEU A 170 16.85 -0.49 -4.90
C LEU A 170 16.79 -0.27 -3.38
N HIS A 171 17.37 -1.17 -2.62
CA HIS A 171 17.41 -1.08 -1.16
C HIS A 171 18.04 0.21 -0.67
N ASN A 172 19.21 0.56 -1.19
CA ASN A 172 19.89 1.80 -0.82
C ASN A 172 19.04 3.05 -1.16
N PHE A 173 18.37 3.06 -2.31
CA PHE A 173 17.49 4.15 -2.69
C PHE A 173 16.29 4.26 -1.73
N TYR A 174 15.64 3.15 -1.42
CA TYR A 174 14.47 3.12 -0.53
C TYR A 174 14.83 3.45 0.92
N MET A 175 15.99 2.98 1.40
CA MET A 175 16.50 3.39 2.71
C MET A 175 16.73 4.90 2.79
N GLU A 176 17.25 5.52 1.72
CA GLU A 176 17.41 6.98 1.66
C GLU A 176 16.06 7.70 1.62
N GLU A 177 15.07 7.17 0.90
CA GLU A 177 13.70 7.69 0.90
C GLU A 177 13.09 7.64 2.30
N ILE A 178 13.13 6.47 2.96
CA ILE A 178 12.60 6.29 4.31
C ILE A 178 13.32 7.20 5.30
N LYS A 179 14.67 7.36 5.21
CA LYS A 179 15.43 8.30 6.06
C LYS A 179 14.88 9.72 6.00
N ARG A 180 14.48 10.20 4.83
CA ARG A 180 13.89 11.53 4.69
C ARG A 180 12.50 11.61 5.32
N TRP A 181 11.68 10.59 5.11
CA TRP A 181 10.34 10.54 5.70
C TRP A 181 10.35 10.43 7.23
N VAL A 182 11.25 9.66 7.82
CA VAL A 182 11.31 9.53 9.29
C VAL A 182 11.76 10.80 10.00
N GLU A 183 12.39 11.74 9.30
CA GLU A 183 12.74 13.06 9.86
C GLU A 183 11.58 14.08 9.76
N THR A 184 10.45 13.74 9.15
CA THR A 184 9.23 14.57 9.11
C THR A 184 8.29 14.22 10.26
N ASP A 185 7.22 15.03 10.43
CA ASP A 185 6.24 14.85 11.50
C ASP A 185 5.09 13.88 11.15
N VAL A 186 5.24 13.06 10.09
CA VAL A 186 4.23 12.03 9.77
C VAL A 186 4.13 11.00 10.90
N ASP A 187 2.93 10.47 11.13
CA ASP A 187 2.71 9.44 12.15
C ASP A 187 3.16 8.06 11.67
N GLY A 188 2.97 7.76 10.40
CA GLY A 188 3.33 6.47 9.81
C GLY A 188 3.89 6.59 8.39
N ILE A 189 4.53 5.51 7.95
CA ILE A 189 5.11 5.39 6.61
C ILE A 189 4.56 4.13 5.97
N SER A 190 3.97 4.27 4.77
CA SER A 190 3.46 3.14 4.01
C SER A 190 4.37 2.78 2.85
N PHE A 191 4.51 1.51 2.64
CA PHE A 191 5.13 0.91 1.48
C PHE A 191 4.23 -0.19 0.90
N MET A 192 4.47 -0.54 -0.35
CA MET A 192 3.66 -1.55 -1.03
C MET A 192 4.56 -2.50 -1.79
N ASP A 193 4.10 -3.73 -1.97
CA ASP A 193 4.73 -4.68 -2.87
C ASP A 193 3.79 -5.87 -3.10
N ASP A 194 3.39 -6.14 -4.33
CA ASP A 194 2.37 -7.14 -4.63
C ASP A 194 2.98 -8.54 -4.72
N TRP A 195 2.82 -9.30 -3.64
CA TRP A 195 3.41 -10.64 -3.47
C TRP A 195 2.50 -11.76 -3.92
N GLY A 196 1.19 -11.51 -4.03
CA GLY A 196 0.19 -12.53 -4.22
C GLY A 196 -0.46 -12.54 -5.61
N SER A 197 -0.75 -13.74 -6.08
CA SER A 197 -1.78 -13.98 -7.09
C SER A 197 -3.12 -14.22 -6.41
N GLN A 198 -4.18 -14.52 -7.18
CA GLN A 198 -5.48 -14.91 -6.62
C GLN A 198 -5.45 -16.21 -5.78
N ARG A 199 -4.40 -17.02 -5.87
CA ARG A 199 -4.35 -18.37 -5.30
C ARG A 199 -3.12 -18.67 -4.45
N GLY A 200 -2.17 -17.77 -4.36
CA GLY A 200 -0.94 -17.98 -3.62
C GLY A 200 0.13 -16.95 -3.97
N LEU A 201 1.26 -17.04 -3.28
CA LEU A 201 2.42 -16.20 -3.51
C LEU A 201 2.98 -16.39 -4.93
N LEU A 202 3.55 -15.32 -5.49
CA LEU A 202 4.25 -15.33 -6.78
C LEU A 202 5.62 -16.02 -6.70
N ILE A 203 6.20 -16.09 -5.51
CA ILE A 203 7.46 -16.78 -5.21
C ILE A 203 7.29 -17.65 -3.96
N SER A 204 8.20 -18.60 -3.73
CA SER A 204 8.11 -19.43 -2.52
C SER A 204 8.35 -18.62 -1.24
N PRO A 205 7.69 -18.97 -0.10
CA PRO A 205 7.96 -18.31 1.18
C PRO A 205 9.45 -18.37 1.60
N LYS A 206 10.14 -19.46 1.25
CA LYS A 206 11.58 -19.59 1.51
C LYS A 206 12.37 -18.53 0.74
N LEU A 207 12.10 -18.36 -0.55
CA LEU A 207 12.78 -17.35 -1.37
C LEU A 207 12.47 -15.94 -0.88
N TRP A 208 11.22 -15.65 -0.50
CA TRP A 208 10.83 -14.39 0.10
C TRP A 208 11.67 -14.11 1.37
N ARG A 209 11.74 -15.09 2.27
CA ARG A 209 12.50 -14.99 3.54
C ARG A 209 13.99 -14.77 3.30
N ASP A 210 14.58 -15.52 2.37
CA ASP A 210 16.03 -15.48 2.18
C ASP A 210 16.49 -14.22 1.41
N PHE A 211 15.65 -13.67 0.54
CA PHE A 211 16.07 -12.60 -0.36
C PHE A 211 15.46 -11.24 -0.03
N PHE A 212 14.16 -11.18 0.33
CA PHE A 212 13.44 -9.93 0.52
C PHE A 212 13.22 -9.54 1.99
N LYS A 213 12.99 -10.51 2.88
CA LYS A 213 12.74 -10.23 4.30
C LYS A 213 13.76 -9.28 4.92
N PRO A 214 15.09 -9.42 4.70
CA PRO A 214 16.07 -8.50 5.28
C PRO A 214 15.87 -7.03 4.90
N LEU A 215 15.30 -6.76 3.71
CA LEU A 215 15.00 -5.39 3.28
C LEU A 215 13.89 -4.78 4.16
N TYR A 216 12.84 -5.57 4.43
CA TYR A 216 11.71 -5.12 5.27
C TYR A 216 12.11 -4.98 6.74
N GLU A 217 13.03 -5.83 7.23
CA GLU A 217 13.63 -5.67 8.58
C GLU A 217 14.31 -4.31 8.70
N ASP A 218 15.10 -3.91 7.71
CA ASP A 218 15.76 -2.62 7.70
C ASP A 218 14.76 -1.45 7.57
N TYR A 219 13.72 -1.58 6.72
CA TYR A 219 12.70 -0.54 6.56
C TYR A 219 11.91 -0.33 7.84
N CYS A 220 11.32 -1.38 8.40
CA CYS A 220 10.55 -1.31 9.64
C CYS A 220 11.41 -0.88 10.84
N GLY A 221 12.64 -1.41 10.94
CA GLY A 221 13.59 -1.03 11.99
C GLY A 221 13.93 0.46 11.95
N LEU A 222 14.15 1.04 10.77
CA LEU A 222 14.39 2.48 10.63
C LEU A 222 13.15 3.31 10.99
N ILE A 223 11.96 2.92 10.54
CA ILE A 223 10.69 3.58 10.83
C ILE A 223 10.44 3.60 12.35
N HIS A 224 10.55 2.45 13.00
CA HIS A 224 10.35 2.31 14.44
C HIS A 224 11.41 3.04 15.28
N SER A 225 12.66 3.15 14.79
CA SER A 225 13.72 3.88 15.48
C SER A 225 13.40 5.36 15.69
N ARG A 226 12.41 5.89 14.98
CA ARG A 226 11.90 7.26 15.06
C ARG A 226 10.48 7.34 15.64
N GLY A 227 9.99 6.26 16.27
CA GLY A 227 8.67 6.20 16.90
C GLY A 227 7.50 6.31 15.92
N LYS A 228 7.69 5.90 14.67
CA LYS A 228 6.66 5.92 13.63
C LYS A 228 6.16 4.51 13.33
N TYR A 229 4.99 4.40 12.68
CA TYR A 229 4.35 3.12 12.35
C TYR A 229 4.62 2.72 10.90
N ALA A 230 4.85 1.41 10.69
CA ALA A 230 5.10 0.80 9.40
C ALA A 230 3.81 0.20 8.83
N PHE A 231 3.33 0.73 7.70
CA PHE A 231 2.15 0.26 7.00
C PHE A 231 2.57 -0.44 5.70
N MET A 232 2.00 -1.61 5.43
CA MET A 232 2.28 -2.35 4.20
C MET A 232 1.02 -2.69 3.43
N HIS A 233 1.06 -2.49 2.12
CA HIS A 233 0.06 -3.01 1.19
C HIS A 233 0.65 -4.13 0.35
N SER A 234 -0.15 -5.18 0.13
CA SER A 234 0.16 -6.23 -0.83
C SER A 234 -1.12 -6.84 -1.39
N ASP A 235 -1.27 -6.82 -2.69
CA ASP A 235 -2.36 -7.53 -3.36
C ASP A 235 -2.18 -9.04 -3.36
N GLY A 236 -3.31 -9.74 -3.51
CA GLY A 236 -3.42 -11.18 -3.68
C GLY A 236 -3.32 -12.00 -2.39
N TYR A 237 -3.14 -13.31 -2.57
CA TYR A 237 -3.07 -14.29 -1.50
C TYR A 237 -1.67 -14.28 -0.86
N ILE A 238 -1.53 -13.71 0.34
CA ILE A 238 -0.24 -13.54 1.01
C ILE A 238 -0.17 -14.21 2.41
N GLU A 239 -1.13 -15.03 2.80
CA GLU A 239 -1.19 -15.63 4.14
C GLU A 239 0.13 -16.30 4.56
N ALA A 240 0.83 -16.91 3.61
CA ALA A 240 2.07 -17.64 3.90
C ALA A 240 3.24 -16.77 4.38
N ILE A 241 3.16 -15.43 4.23
CA ILE A 241 4.19 -14.49 4.72
C ILE A 241 3.71 -13.59 5.86
N TYR A 242 2.48 -13.76 6.34
CA TYR A 242 1.99 -13.01 7.51
C TYR A 242 2.89 -13.16 8.75
N PRO A 243 3.38 -14.38 9.10
CA PRO A 243 4.30 -14.51 10.23
C PRO A 243 5.56 -13.66 10.09
N GLU A 244 6.13 -13.62 8.88
CA GLU A 244 7.32 -12.83 8.58
C GLU A 244 7.03 -11.33 8.58
N LEU A 245 5.86 -10.89 8.11
CA LEU A 245 5.47 -9.47 8.16
C LEU A 245 5.34 -9.00 9.61
N ILE A 246 4.77 -9.82 10.48
CA ILE A 246 4.70 -9.54 11.91
C ILE A 246 6.12 -9.49 12.51
N GLU A 247 6.97 -10.45 12.17
CA GLU A 247 8.33 -10.55 12.71
C GLU A 247 9.21 -9.36 12.31
N VAL A 248 9.11 -8.87 11.08
CA VAL A 248 9.88 -7.68 10.62
C VAL A 248 9.32 -6.36 11.17
N GLY A 249 8.14 -6.39 11.82
CA GLY A 249 7.56 -5.23 12.48
C GLY A 249 6.61 -4.41 11.61
N VAL A 250 5.86 -5.03 10.70
CA VAL A 250 4.72 -4.35 10.05
C VAL A 250 3.62 -4.15 11.09
N ASP A 251 3.23 -2.88 11.36
CA ASP A 251 2.19 -2.53 12.32
C ASP A 251 0.79 -2.69 11.74
N ALA A 252 0.61 -2.33 10.47
CA ALA A 252 -0.66 -2.48 9.77
C ALA A 252 -0.47 -3.05 8.36
N VAL A 253 -1.24 -4.08 8.03
CA VAL A 253 -1.22 -4.71 6.70
C VAL A 253 -2.55 -4.53 5.99
N ASN A 254 -2.50 -3.95 4.78
CA ASN A 254 -3.58 -4.01 3.82
C ASN A 254 -3.30 -5.17 2.86
N SER A 255 -4.23 -6.11 2.79
CA SER A 255 -4.12 -7.28 1.93
C SER A 255 -5.47 -7.66 1.35
N HIS A 256 -5.45 -8.41 0.27
CA HIS A 256 -6.65 -8.89 -0.41
C HIS A 256 -7.33 -10.01 0.38
N LEU A 257 -7.97 -9.66 1.51
CA LEU A 257 -8.56 -10.61 2.47
C LEU A 257 -9.50 -11.62 1.80
N PHE A 258 -10.28 -11.18 0.81
CA PHE A 258 -11.26 -12.02 0.11
C PHE A 258 -10.66 -13.06 -0.86
N CYS A 259 -9.35 -13.02 -1.10
CA CYS A 259 -8.61 -14.11 -1.74
C CYS A 259 -8.19 -15.21 -0.76
N MET A 260 -8.31 -14.94 0.56
CA MET A 260 -7.85 -15.82 1.65
C MET A 260 -9.04 -16.36 2.45
N ASP A 261 -8.79 -17.33 3.32
CA ASP A 261 -9.72 -17.75 4.35
C ASP A 261 -9.66 -16.76 5.53
N ILE A 262 -10.57 -15.77 5.53
CA ILE A 262 -10.59 -14.67 6.50
C ILE A 262 -10.68 -15.19 7.93
N GLU A 263 -11.47 -16.23 8.16
CA GLU A 263 -11.66 -16.87 9.48
C GLU A 263 -10.37 -17.55 9.94
N ALA A 264 -9.67 -18.23 9.04
CA ALA A 264 -8.38 -18.85 9.35
C ALA A 264 -7.30 -17.78 9.61
N VAL A 265 -7.26 -16.70 8.83
CA VAL A 265 -6.37 -15.55 9.06
C VAL A 265 -6.66 -14.93 10.43
N GLY A 266 -7.93 -14.69 10.76
CA GLY A 266 -8.32 -14.14 12.06
C GLY A 266 -7.94 -15.05 13.23
N SER A 267 -8.16 -16.36 13.11
CA SER A 267 -7.81 -17.30 14.17
C SER A 267 -6.31 -17.37 14.48
N LYS A 268 -5.47 -17.06 13.49
CA LYS A 268 -4.00 -17.13 13.60
C LYS A 268 -3.35 -15.80 14.00
N TYR A 269 -3.83 -14.68 13.46
CA TYR A 269 -3.09 -13.41 13.48
C TYR A 269 -3.83 -12.25 14.15
N LYS A 270 -5.10 -12.41 14.52
CA LYS A 270 -5.86 -11.41 15.29
C LYS A 270 -5.14 -11.09 16.61
N GLY A 271 -4.93 -9.80 16.89
CA GLY A 271 -4.19 -9.32 18.05
C GLY A 271 -2.67 -9.31 17.89
N MET A 272 -2.13 -9.70 16.72
CA MET A 272 -0.70 -9.72 16.45
C MET A 272 -0.28 -8.66 15.43
N ILE A 273 -1.20 -8.20 14.60
CA ILE A 273 -1.01 -7.16 13.59
C ILE A 273 -2.33 -6.43 13.39
N THR A 274 -2.28 -5.17 12.97
CA THR A 274 -3.50 -4.44 12.59
C THR A 274 -3.87 -4.73 11.14
N PHE A 275 -5.11 -5.19 10.92
CA PHE A 275 -5.65 -5.34 9.57
C PHE A 275 -6.15 -3.99 9.04
N TRP A 276 -5.54 -3.51 7.97
CA TRP A 276 -5.91 -2.27 7.32
C TRP A 276 -6.85 -2.53 6.13
N GLY A 277 -8.13 -2.81 6.42
CA GLY A 277 -9.13 -3.25 5.45
C GLY A 277 -8.88 -4.70 5.04
N GLU A 278 -9.42 -5.15 3.92
CA GLU A 278 -10.25 -4.46 2.92
C GLU A 278 -11.61 -5.16 2.77
N ILE A 279 -12.52 -4.58 1.98
CA ILE A 279 -13.74 -5.24 1.51
C ILE A 279 -13.57 -5.55 0.02
N ASP A 280 -14.12 -6.69 -0.44
CA ASP A 280 -13.94 -7.22 -1.79
C ASP A 280 -14.24 -6.17 -2.88
N ARG A 281 -13.16 -5.58 -3.41
CA ARG A 281 -13.16 -4.58 -4.48
C ARG A 281 -13.33 -5.19 -5.88
N GLN A 282 -13.27 -6.53 -6.00
CA GLN A 282 -13.37 -7.20 -7.29
C GLN A 282 -14.80 -7.62 -7.62
N GLN A 283 -15.59 -8.03 -6.62
CA GLN A 283 -16.92 -8.56 -6.81
C GLN A 283 -17.97 -7.83 -5.96
N ILE A 284 -17.75 -7.69 -4.66
CA ILE A 284 -18.79 -7.21 -3.74
C ILE A 284 -18.99 -5.68 -3.87
N LEU A 285 -17.93 -4.89 -3.80
CA LEU A 285 -18.08 -3.42 -3.92
C LEU A 285 -18.65 -3.00 -5.28
N PRO A 286 -18.18 -3.52 -6.44
CA PRO A 286 -18.69 -3.07 -7.74
C PRO A 286 -20.02 -3.68 -8.16
N PHE A 287 -20.38 -4.88 -7.69
CA PHE A 287 -21.50 -5.65 -8.23
C PHE A 287 -22.47 -6.20 -7.18
N GLY A 288 -22.12 -6.13 -5.90
CA GLY A 288 -22.95 -6.60 -4.81
C GLY A 288 -24.09 -5.63 -4.49
N THR A 289 -25.11 -6.14 -3.81
CA THR A 289 -26.14 -5.32 -3.16
C THR A 289 -25.61 -4.73 -1.84
N GLU A 290 -26.26 -3.69 -1.33
CA GLU A 290 -25.94 -3.11 0.00
C GLU A 290 -25.97 -4.19 1.10
N GLU A 291 -26.92 -5.14 1.05
CA GLU A 291 -26.97 -6.28 1.97
C GLU A 291 -25.73 -7.16 1.89
N GLN A 292 -25.27 -7.48 0.68
CA GLN A 292 -24.05 -8.27 0.47
C GLN A 292 -22.80 -7.51 0.96
N VAL A 293 -22.76 -6.19 0.81
CA VAL A 293 -21.68 -5.36 1.35
C VAL A 293 -21.71 -5.38 2.88
N ALA A 294 -22.89 -5.21 3.49
CA ALA A 294 -23.03 -5.29 4.95
C ALA A 294 -22.63 -6.67 5.49
N ASP A 295 -22.99 -7.74 4.79
CA ASP A 295 -22.60 -9.11 5.15
C ASP A 295 -21.07 -9.31 5.05
N ALA A 296 -20.43 -8.74 4.04
CA ALA A 296 -18.98 -8.79 3.90
C ALA A 296 -18.27 -8.06 5.05
N VAL A 297 -18.75 -6.87 5.42
CA VAL A 297 -18.23 -6.12 6.58
C VAL A 297 -18.44 -6.92 7.87
N ARG A 298 -19.62 -7.50 8.06
CA ARG A 298 -19.92 -8.36 9.22
C ARG A 298 -18.95 -9.53 9.30
N ARG A 299 -18.69 -10.22 8.20
CA ARG A 299 -17.74 -11.34 8.13
C ARG A 299 -16.33 -10.92 8.55
N VAL A 300 -15.80 -9.83 7.97
CA VAL A 300 -14.49 -9.29 8.31
C VAL A 300 -14.43 -8.92 9.79
N ARG A 301 -15.47 -8.27 10.29
CA ARG A 301 -15.58 -7.88 11.71
C ARG A 301 -15.56 -9.10 12.64
N GLU A 302 -16.41 -10.09 12.41
CA GLU A 302 -16.48 -11.29 13.26
C GLU A 302 -15.13 -12.02 13.31
N ALA A 303 -14.42 -12.08 12.20
CA ALA A 303 -13.13 -12.74 12.12
C ALA A 303 -11.99 -11.93 12.75
N LEU A 304 -11.92 -10.61 12.50
CA LEU A 304 -10.71 -9.83 12.73
C LEU A 304 -10.83 -8.76 13.83
N TRP A 305 -12.04 -8.25 14.10
CA TRP A 305 -12.20 -7.15 15.06
C TRP A 305 -12.05 -7.61 16.52
N MET A 306 -11.48 -6.73 17.34
CA MET A 306 -11.39 -6.84 18.80
C MET A 306 -11.70 -5.47 19.43
N PRO A 307 -12.29 -5.42 20.66
CA PRO A 307 -12.52 -4.17 21.37
C PRO A 307 -11.23 -3.37 21.62
N GLU A 308 -10.12 -4.07 21.78
CA GLU A 308 -8.81 -3.49 22.04
C GLU A 308 -8.23 -2.77 20.81
N GLY A 309 -8.62 -3.14 19.58
CA GLY A 309 -8.12 -2.55 18.35
C GLY A 309 -7.79 -3.57 17.26
N GLY A 310 -6.73 -3.34 16.51
CA GLY A 310 -6.21 -4.28 15.51
C GLY A 310 -6.95 -4.31 14.18
N ILE A 311 -7.82 -3.32 13.91
CA ILE A 311 -8.47 -3.16 12.60
C ILE A 311 -8.69 -1.68 12.25
N ILE A 312 -8.53 -1.36 10.98
CA ILE A 312 -8.87 -0.08 10.35
C ILE A 312 -9.91 -0.38 9.27
N ALA A 313 -11.09 0.24 9.36
CA ALA A 313 -12.15 0.17 8.35
C ALA A 313 -11.69 0.87 7.07
N GLN A 314 -11.03 0.14 6.20
CA GLN A 314 -10.59 0.63 4.90
C GLN A 314 -11.39 -0.07 3.80
N CYS A 315 -11.72 0.66 2.76
CA CYS A 315 -12.12 0.13 1.46
C CYS A 315 -11.55 0.99 0.33
N GLU A 316 -11.50 0.42 -0.86
CA GLU A 316 -11.12 1.14 -2.07
C GLU A 316 -12.38 1.61 -2.81
N PHE A 317 -12.40 2.85 -3.27
CA PHE A 317 -13.45 3.39 -4.12
C PHE A 317 -12.96 3.44 -5.57
N GLY A 318 -13.50 2.57 -6.40
CA GLY A 318 -13.24 2.45 -7.83
C GLY A 318 -14.33 3.07 -8.70
N LEU A 319 -14.05 3.19 -9.99
CA LEU A 319 -14.99 3.80 -10.95
C LEU A 319 -16.32 3.06 -11.07
N LYS A 320 -16.33 1.76 -10.83
CA LYS A 320 -17.51 0.90 -10.99
C LYS A 320 -18.35 0.77 -9.73
N ASP A 321 -17.81 1.18 -8.58
CA ASP A 321 -18.47 0.94 -7.30
C ASP A 321 -19.65 1.90 -7.11
N PRO A 322 -20.88 1.42 -6.85
CA PRO A 322 -21.98 2.28 -6.42
C PRO A 322 -21.57 3.06 -5.18
N VAL A 323 -21.90 4.35 -5.14
CA VAL A 323 -21.56 5.18 -3.98
C VAL A 323 -22.27 4.69 -2.71
N GLU A 324 -23.47 4.13 -2.86
CA GLU A 324 -24.25 3.49 -1.81
C GLU A 324 -23.50 2.32 -1.18
N ASN A 325 -22.82 1.51 -1.98
CA ASN A 325 -22.00 0.39 -1.48
C ASN A 325 -20.83 0.90 -0.62
N ILE A 326 -20.18 1.99 -1.03
CA ILE A 326 -19.10 2.60 -0.22
C ILE A 326 -19.66 3.18 1.09
N GLU A 327 -20.81 3.84 1.06
CA GLU A 327 -21.48 4.32 2.27
C GLU A 327 -21.85 3.15 3.19
N THR A 328 -22.40 2.07 2.65
CA THR A 328 -22.79 0.88 3.41
C THR A 328 -21.61 0.24 4.14
N VAL A 329 -20.41 0.27 3.57
CA VAL A 329 -19.19 -0.19 4.29
C VAL A 329 -19.07 0.57 5.60
N PHE A 330 -19.03 1.91 5.56
CA PHE A 330 -18.81 2.71 6.77
C PHE A 330 -20.00 2.66 7.74
N GLU A 331 -21.25 2.64 7.24
CA GLU A 331 -22.46 2.45 8.08
C GLU A 331 -22.42 1.13 8.84
N SER A 332 -22.00 0.06 8.17
CA SER A 332 -21.90 -1.27 8.78
C SER A 332 -20.85 -1.34 9.89
N TRP A 333 -19.78 -0.55 9.78
CA TRP A 333 -18.80 -0.40 10.86
C TRP A 333 -19.30 0.46 12.02
N GLU A 334 -20.19 1.46 11.79
CA GLU A 334 -20.76 2.30 12.85
C GLU A 334 -21.79 1.57 13.72
N SER A 335 -22.57 0.68 13.14
CA SER A 335 -23.62 -0.07 13.84
C SER A 335 -23.12 -0.96 15.01
N ILE A 336 -21.88 -0.75 15.44
CA ILE A 336 -21.13 -1.56 16.38
C ILE A 336 -21.02 -0.92 17.78
N ALA A 337 -21.50 0.31 17.93
CA ALA A 337 -21.44 1.03 19.21
C ALA A 337 -22.38 0.46 20.28
#